data_8520d007079ed019520beb112e219f59
#
_entry.id   8520d007079ed019520beb112e219f59
#
_cell.length_a   1.000
_cell.length_b   1.000
_cell.length_c   1.000
_cell.angle_alpha   90.00
_cell.angle_beta   90.00
_cell.angle_gamma   90.00
#
_symmetry.space_group_name_H-M   'P 1'
#
loop_
_entity.id
_entity.type
_entity.pdbx_description
1 polymer ?
#
loop_
_entity_poly.entity_id
_entity_poly.type
_entity_poly.pdbx_seq_one_letter_code
_entity_poly.pdbx_strand_id
1 'polypeptide(L)'
;MFYSIAIATLLLVFSACSSNDDDGKKGGNVSKGIIGTWAVKNMSFLESGKQGADILTYTTNNKMEAKHYEDKTGYGIYKYDDTYTGSWSVDRDRLWMKMPVQWKGPNNLKIVDIQEDNISFSPWGKEGVYATMEKYAEPENNIYGYWELTKCTGTLTKDNGKVHNITEGAFTFNYMYFSKTELQKHKGYNGVILDGNERGAQLMNYYFDGSKIVIYKVDNGRFLDGDFTIKSMSNDHIILHFYGHDAPTEIVDIDMYLNRIPTFLNQ
;
A
#
# COMPACT_ATOMS: atom_id res chain seq x y z
N MET A 1 13.12 -57.14 -11.66
CA MET A 1 11.71 -56.80 -11.40
C MET A 1 11.62 -55.27 -11.46
N PHE A 2 11.36 -54.71 -12.65
CA PHE A 2 11.31 -53.27 -12.89
C PHE A 2 9.86 -52.85 -12.96
N TYR A 3 9.42 -51.95 -12.07
CA TYR A 3 8.14 -51.31 -12.17
C TYR A 3 8.29 -49.99 -12.92
N SER A 4 7.73 -49.96 -14.12
CA SER A 4 7.56 -48.71 -14.89
C SER A 4 6.33 -47.99 -14.40
N ILE A 5 6.53 -46.75 -13.88
CA ILE A 5 5.44 -45.83 -13.56
C ILE A 5 5.17 -45.01 -14.82
N ALA A 6 4.02 -45.23 -15.43
CA ALA A 6 3.51 -44.42 -16.53
C ALA A 6 2.91 -43.13 -15.97
N ILE A 7 3.52 -42.00 -16.29
CA ILE A 7 2.96 -40.68 -16.04
C ILE A 7 2.01 -40.36 -17.20
N ALA A 8 0.72 -40.36 -16.90
CA ALA A 8 -0.32 -39.92 -17.83
C ALA A 8 -0.35 -38.39 -17.84
N THR A 9 0.18 -37.78 -18.88
CA THR A 9 0.08 -36.35 -19.17
C THR A 9 -1.33 -36.08 -19.71
N LEU A 10 -2.17 -35.46 -18.90
CA LEU A 10 -3.49 -35.01 -19.32
C LEU A 10 -3.34 -33.68 -20.09
N LEU A 11 -3.30 -33.78 -21.42
CA LEU A 11 -3.39 -32.62 -22.31
C LEU A 11 -4.85 -32.16 -22.37
N LEU A 12 -5.14 -31.09 -21.65
CA LEU A 12 -6.37 -30.34 -21.86
C LEU A 12 -6.28 -29.50 -23.12
N VAL A 13 -6.85 -30.05 -24.20
CA VAL A 13 -7.03 -29.32 -25.46
C VAL A 13 -8.20 -28.35 -25.26
N PHE A 14 -7.89 -27.06 -25.05
CA PHE A 14 -8.90 -26.01 -25.21
C PHE A 14 -9.23 -25.86 -26.70
N SER A 15 -10.35 -26.42 -27.11
CA SER A 15 -10.93 -26.16 -28.43
C SER A 15 -11.35 -24.69 -28.49
N ALA A 16 -10.65 -23.92 -29.26
CA ALA A 16 -11.08 -22.61 -29.72
C ALA A 16 -12.33 -22.79 -30.57
N CYS A 17 -13.52 -22.51 -30.04
CA CYS A 17 -14.71 -22.26 -30.84
C CYS A 17 -14.62 -20.85 -31.36
N SER A 18 -14.28 -20.73 -32.63
CA SER A 18 -14.47 -19.51 -33.42
C SER A 18 -15.93 -19.33 -33.76
N SER A 19 -16.32 -18.05 -33.84
CA SER A 19 -17.43 -17.44 -34.55
C SER A 19 -18.84 -17.67 -33.98
N ASN A 20 -19.43 -16.58 -33.50
CA ASN A 20 -20.56 -15.95 -34.21
C ASN A 20 -20.79 -14.54 -33.65
N ASP A 21 -20.97 -13.63 -34.55
CA ASP A 21 -21.36 -12.24 -34.32
C ASP A 21 -22.64 -12.19 -33.46
N ASP A 22 -22.47 -11.75 -32.23
CA ASP A 22 -23.58 -11.36 -31.35
C ASP A 22 -23.14 -10.09 -30.59
N ASP A 23 -23.33 -8.95 -31.22
CA ASP A 23 -22.95 -7.62 -30.73
C ASP A 23 -23.60 -7.23 -29.37
N GLY A 24 -24.50 -8.07 -28.86
CA GLY A 24 -25.21 -7.85 -27.59
C GLY A 24 -24.55 -8.43 -26.33
N LYS A 25 -23.52 -9.30 -26.44
CA LYS A 25 -22.97 -10.05 -25.30
C LYS A 25 -21.60 -9.60 -24.77
N LYS A 26 -20.94 -8.67 -25.43
CA LYS A 26 -19.61 -8.19 -25.01
C LYS A 26 -19.61 -7.50 -23.64
N GLY A 27 -20.69 -6.77 -23.29
CA GLY A 27 -20.77 -6.08 -22.00
C GLY A 27 -20.83 -6.99 -20.76
N GLY A 28 -21.41 -8.19 -20.87
CA GLY A 28 -21.58 -9.12 -19.75
C GLY A 28 -20.28 -9.79 -19.27
N ASN A 29 -19.34 -10.07 -20.18
CA ASN A 29 -18.02 -10.62 -19.82
C ASN A 29 -17.09 -9.54 -19.27
N VAL A 30 -17.14 -8.34 -19.82
CA VAL A 30 -16.36 -7.20 -19.36
C VAL A 30 -16.72 -6.83 -17.92
N SER A 31 -18.03 -6.78 -17.60
CA SER A 31 -18.48 -6.47 -16.23
C SER A 31 -17.95 -7.47 -15.20
N LYS A 32 -17.93 -8.77 -15.53
CA LYS A 32 -17.42 -9.80 -14.61
C LYS A 32 -15.92 -9.67 -14.37
N GLY A 33 -15.13 -9.28 -15.38
CA GLY A 33 -13.70 -9.09 -15.28
C GLY A 33 -13.31 -7.87 -14.43
N ILE A 34 -14.20 -6.90 -14.28
CA ILE A 34 -13.94 -5.68 -13.50
C ILE A 34 -14.20 -5.88 -12.01
N ILE A 35 -15.10 -6.81 -11.63
CA ILE A 35 -15.45 -7.05 -10.22
C ILE A 35 -14.21 -7.48 -9.45
N GLY A 36 -13.92 -6.74 -8.35
CA GLY A 36 -12.75 -6.96 -7.52
C GLY A 36 -12.12 -5.67 -7.04
N THR A 37 -10.95 -5.79 -6.44
CA THR A 37 -10.18 -4.64 -5.96
C THR A 37 -8.92 -4.48 -6.82
N TRP A 38 -8.70 -3.27 -7.29
CA TRP A 38 -7.66 -2.91 -8.25
C TRP A 38 -6.88 -1.71 -7.75
N ALA A 39 -5.61 -1.67 -8.06
CA ALA A 39 -4.74 -0.54 -7.77
C ALA A 39 -4.29 0.16 -9.04
N VAL A 40 -4.25 1.47 -9.00
CA VAL A 40 -3.79 2.28 -10.12
C VAL A 40 -3.02 3.49 -9.61
N LYS A 41 -1.86 3.77 -10.22
CA LYS A 41 -1.09 4.98 -9.95
C LYS A 41 -1.57 6.12 -10.85
N ASN A 42 -1.59 7.33 -10.29
CA ASN A 42 -1.86 8.58 -11.00
C ASN A 42 -3.23 8.69 -11.68
N MET A 43 -4.22 7.85 -11.34
CA MET A 43 -5.54 7.94 -11.97
C MET A 43 -6.20 9.29 -11.66
N SER A 44 -6.24 9.70 -10.40
CA SER A 44 -6.87 10.93 -9.95
C SER A 44 -6.14 12.21 -10.37
N PHE A 45 -4.87 12.09 -10.77
CA PHE A 45 -4.00 13.23 -11.08
C PHE A 45 -3.46 13.25 -12.51
N LEU A 46 -3.99 12.45 -13.40
CA LEU A 46 -3.55 12.37 -14.79
C LEU A 46 -3.53 13.75 -15.50
N GLU A 47 -4.35 14.71 -15.03
CA GLU A 47 -4.40 16.06 -15.58
C GLU A 47 -3.57 17.09 -14.77
N SER A 48 -3.29 16.83 -13.50
CA SER A 48 -2.67 17.83 -12.59
C SER A 48 -1.17 17.72 -12.44
N GLY A 49 -0.55 16.66 -12.96
CA GLY A 49 0.87 16.38 -12.80
C GLY A 49 1.30 15.98 -11.37
N LYS A 50 0.34 15.86 -10.44
CA LYS A 50 0.60 15.36 -9.09
C LYS A 50 0.69 13.84 -9.12
N GLN A 51 1.46 13.29 -8.19
CA GLN A 51 1.55 11.85 -8.00
C GLN A 51 0.50 11.39 -6.98
N GLY A 52 -0.33 10.46 -7.38
CA GLY A 52 -1.35 9.85 -6.55
C GLY A 52 -1.57 8.40 -6.95
N ALA A 53 -2.32 7.68 -6.13
CA ALA A 53 -2.73 6.32 -6.42
C ALA A 53 -4.11 6.06 -5.82
N ASP A 54 -4.84 5.14 -6.42
CA ASP A 54 -6.18 4.76 -5.99
C ASP A 54 -6.27 3.25 -5.85
N ILE A 55 -6.95 2.80 -4.81
CA ILE A 55 -7.45 1.43 -4.70
C ILE A 55 -8.94 1.47 -4.99
N LEU A 56 -9.33 0.85 -6.09
CA LEU A 56 -10.69 0.84 -6.61
C LEU A 56 -11.34 -0.52 -6.36
N THR A 57 -12.42 -0.56 -5.62
CA THR A 57 -13.20 -1.77 -5.38
C THR A 57 -14.52 -1.70 -6.14
N TYR A 58 -14.72 -2.64 -7.06
CA TYR A 58 -15.95 -2.79 -7.84
C TYR A 58 -16.73 -4.00 -7.37
N THR A 59 -18.00 -3.81 -7.00
CA THR A 59 -18.84 -4.86 -6.44
C THR A 59 -19.92 -5.33 -7.41
N THR A 60 -20.46 -6.52 -7.20
CA THR A 60 -21.52 -7.13 -8.04
C THR A 60 -22.83 -6.35 -8.07
N ASN A 61 -23.08 -5.49 -7.07
CA ASN A 61 -24.28 -4.66 -6.99
C ASN A 61 -24.07 -3.26 -7.59
N ASN A 62 -23.09 -3.11 -8.48
CA ASN A 62 -22.75 -1.87 -9.19
C ASN A 62 -22.33 -0.71 -8.27
N LYS A 63 -21.90 -1.00 -7.05
CA LYS A 63 -21.28 -0.03 -6.16
C LYS A 63 -19.77 -0.07 -6.33
N MET A 64 -19.15 1.07 -6.16
CA MET A 64 -17.69 1.18 -6.12
C MET A 64 -17.22 2.04 -4.96
N GLU A 65 -16.03 1.73 -4.51
CA GLU A 65 -15.26 2.50 -3.54
C GLU A 65 -13.90 2.82 -4.14
N ALA A 66 -13.44 4.04 -3.92
CA ALA A 66 -12.10 4.48 -4.29
C ALA A 66 -11.40 5.01 -3.03
N LYS A 67 -10.37 4.33 -2.58
CA LYS A 67 -9.45 4.85 -1.55
C LYS A 67 -8.33 5.58 -2.26
N HIS A 68 -8.24 6.87 -1.99
CA HIS A 68 -7.29 7.77 -2.62
C HIS A 68 -6.05 7.96 -1.74
N TYR A 69 -4.88 7.96 -2.38
CA TYR A 69 -3.58 8.16 -1.74
C TYR A 69 -2.80 9.23 -2.49
N GLU A 70 -2.17 10.14 -1.77
CA GLU A 70 -1.29 11.17 -2.33
C GLU A 70 0.16 10.93 -1.93
N ASP A 71 1.08 11.05 -2.87
CA ASP A 71 2.50 11.20 -2.55
C ASP A 71 2.79 12.67 -2.24
N LYS A 72 2.78 13.00 -0.95
CA LYS A 72 3.11 14.35 -0.45
C LYS A 72 4.61 14.57 -0.29
N THR A 73 5.39 13.50 -0.38
CA THR A 73 6.84 13.54 -0.12
C THR A 73 7.68 13.68 -1.39
N GLY A 74 7.15 13.27 -2.54
CA GLY A 74 7.90 13.14 -3.78
C GLY A 74 8.82 11.91 -3.84
N TYR A 75 8.81 11.07 -2.79
CA TYR A 75 9.63 9.84 -2.70
C TYR A 75 8.88 8.57 -3.08
N GLY A 76 7.64 8.68 -3.57
CA GLY A 76 6.79 7.52 -3.87
C GLY A 76 6.13 6.92 -2.64
N ILE A 77 6.10 7.63 -1.52
CA ILE A 77 5.41 7.21 -0.30
C ILE A 77 3.99 7.78 -0.32
N TYR A 78 3.03 6.90 -0.55
CA TYR A 78 1.64 7.27 -0.74
C TYR A 78 0.90 7.24 0.59
N LYS A 79 0.47 8.42 1.05
CA LYS A 79 -0.34 8.59 2.25
C LYS A 79 -1.83 8.54 1.89
N TYR A 80 -2.62 7.83 2.71
CA TYR A 80 -4.08 7.86 2.59
C TYR A 80 -4.59 9.30 2.72
N ASP A 81 -5.46 9.68 1.80
CA ASP A 81 -6.09 11.00 1.78
C ASP A 81 -7.58 10.92 2.06
N ASP A 82 -8.34 10.18 1.24
CA ASP A 82 -9.80 10.09 1.37
C ASP A 82 -10.37 8.80 0.78
N THR A 83 -11.64 8.52 1.12
CA THR A 83 -12.43 7.45 0.51
C THR A 83 -13.66 8.03 -0.17
N TYR A 84 -13.81 7.71 -1.44
CA TYR A 84 -14.97 8.09 -2.25
C TYR A 84 -15.82 6.87 -2.56
N THR A 85 -17.14 7.01 -2.45
CA THR A 85 -18.09 5.95 -2.81
C THR A 85 -18.97 6.40 -3.95
N GLY A 86 -19.29 5.47 -4.83
CA GLY A 86 -20.08 5.75 -6.01
C GLY A 86 -20.72 4.51 -6.60
N SER A 87 -21.11 4.63 -7.87
CA SER A 87 -21.64 3.51 -8.64
C SER A 87 -20.91 3.38 -9.96
N TRP A 88 -20.94 2.19 -10.52
CA TRP A 88 -20.33 1.90 -11.81
C TRP A 88 -21.28 1.11 -12.73
N SER A 89 -21.02 1.21 -14.01
CA SER A 89 -21.69 0.42 -15.04
C SER A 89 -20.75 0.24 -16.23
N VAL A 90 -21.01 -0.80 -17.02
CA VAL A 90 -20.31 -1.04 -18.27
C VAL A 90 -21.28 -0.93 -19.43
N ASP A 91 -20.90 -0.17 -20.43
CA ASP A 91 -21.56 -0.13 -21.74
C ASP A 91 -20.51 -0.41 -22.83
N ARG A 92 -20.64 -1.57 -23.48
CA ARG A 92 -19.67 -2.10 -24.46
C ARG A 92 -18.25 -2.23 -23.88
N ASP A 93 -17.33 -1.38 -24.34
CA ASP A 93 -15.93 -1.29 -23.90
C ASP A 93 -15.69 -0.14 -22.92
N ARG A 94 -16.76 0.52 -22.41
CA ARG A 94 -16.64 1.66 -21.51
C ARG A 94 -17.11 1.32 -20.10
N LEU A 95 -16.24 1.56 -19.15
CA LEU A 95 -16.55 1.60 -17.74
C LEU A 95 -16.92 3.03 -17.34
N TRP A 96 -18.14 3.21 -16.90
CA TRP A 96 -18.67 4.48 -16.40
C TRP A 96 -18.65 4.47 -14.87
N MET A 97 -18.23 5.58 -14.29
CA MET A 97 -18.16 5.76 -12.84
C MET A 97 -18.93 7.04 -12.47
N LYS A 98 -19.92 6.89 -11.59
CA LYS A 98 -20.65 8.02 -11.02
C LYS A 98 -20.15 8.24 -9.60
N MET A 99 -19.20 9.18 -9.45
CA MET A 99 -18.51 9.50 -8.23
C MET A 99 -18.95 10.88 -7.69
N PRO A 100 -18.69 11.18 -6.40
CA PRO A 100 -18.91 12.51 -5.83
C PRO A 100 -18.12 13.60 -6.56
N VAL A 101 -18.53 14.86 -6.42
CA VAL A 101 -17.89 16.01 -7.08
C VAL A 101 -16.42 16.20 -6.63
N GLN A 102 -16.08 15.76 -5.43
CA GLN A 102 -14.71 15.82 -4.88
C GLN A 102 -13.76 14.84 -5.56
N TRP A 103 -14.29 13.80 -6.19
CA TRP A 103 -13.48 12.86 -6.96
C TRP A 103 -12.85 13.54 -8.17
N LYS A 104 -11.52 13.50 -8.23
CA LYS A 104 -10.72 14.12 -9.30
C LYS A 104 -10.32 13.15 -10.40
N GLY A 105 -10.67 11.88 -10.25
CA GLY A 105 -10.41 10.86 -11.26
C GLY A 105 -11.42 10.92 -12.42
N PRO A 106 -11.20 10.12 -13.46
CA PRO A 106 -12.08 10.07 -14.62
C PRO A 106 -13.45 9.49 -14.28
N ASN A 107 -14.49 9.97 -14.95
CA ASN A 107 -15.83 9.41 -14.84
C ASN A 107 -16.09 8.27 -15.83
N ASN A 108 -15.18 8.04 -16.76
CA ASN A 108 -15.22 6.91 -17.69
C ASN A 108 -13.83 6.48 -18.12
N LEU A 109 -13.70 5.17 -18.36
CA LEU A 109 -12.51 4.54 -18.89
C LEU A 109 -12.91 3.73 -20.13
N LYS A 110 -12.16 3.84 -21.21
CA LYS A 110 -12.27 2.90 -22.32
C LYS A 110 -11.40 1.68 -21.99
N ILE A 111 -12.02 0.55 -21.81
CA ILE A 111 -11.32 -0.72 -21.58
C ILE A 111 -10.65 -1.15 -22.87
N VAL A 112 -9.36 -1.42 -22.79
CA VAL A 112 -8.55 -1.91 -23.91
C VAL A 112 -8.37 -3.42 -23.82
N ASP A 113 -8.04 -3.91 -22.62
CA ASP A 113 -7.85 -5.33 -22.33
C ASP A 113 -8.16 -5.64 -20.87
N ILE A 114 -8.63 -6.86 -20.60
CA ILE A 114 -8.87 -7.38 -19.25
C ILE A 114 -8.20 -8.73 -19.14
N GLN A 115 -7.27 -8.82 -18.21
CA GLN A 115 -6.61 -10.06 -17.81
C GLN A 115 -6.95 -10.37 -16.35
N GLU A 116 -6.55 -11.53 -15.86
CA GLU A 116 -6.84 -11.95 -14.49
C GLU A 116 -6.29 -10.96 -13.44
N ASP A 117 -5.09 -10.44 -13.68
CA ASP A 117 -4.35 -9.60 -12.73
C ASP A 117 -4.19 -8.15 -13.15
N ASN A 118 -4.66 -7.80 -14.34
CA ASN A 118 -4.56 -6.41 -14.82
C ASN A 118 -5.68 -6.01 -15.78
N ILE A 119 -6.00 -4.72 -15.79
CA ILE A 119 -6.92 -4.10 -16.74
C ILE A 119 -6.20 -2.94 -17.39
N SER A 120 -6.01 -3.02 -18.71
CA SER A 120 -5.50 -1.90 -19.51
C SER A 120 -6.65 -1.02 -19.98
N PHE A 121 -6.51 0.29 -19.84
CA PHE A 121 -7.56 1.25 -20.17
C PHE A 121 -7.01 2.56 -20.74
N SER A 122 -7.87 3.32 -21.38
CA SER A 122 -7.63 4.69 -21.82
C SER A 122 -8.54 5.63 -21.04
N PRO A 123 -8.00 6.52 -20.21
CA PRO A 123 -8.78 7.49 -19.44
C PRO A 123 -9.51 8.46 -20.38
N TRP A 124 -10.73 8.85 -19.99
CA TRP A 124 -11.57 9.79 -20.76
C TRP A 124 -11.76 9.42 -22.25
N GLY A 125 -11.46 8.16 -22.62
CA GLY A 125 -11.53 7.72 -24.03
C GLY A 125 -10.53 8.37 -24.97
N LYS A 126 -9.45 8.98 -24.43
CA LYS A 126 -8.38 9.59 -25.26
C LYS A 126 -7.55 8.49 -25.93
N GLU A 127 -7.48 8.54 -27.25
CA GLU A 127 -6.61 7.62 -28.00
C GLU A 127 -5.13 7.86 -27.69
N GLY A 128 -4.36 6.78 -27.60
CA GLY A 128 -2.92 6.83 -27.36
C GLY A 128 -2.48 7.08 -25.90
N VAL A 129 -3.41 7.27 -24.97
CA VAL A 129 -3.12 7.33 -23.54
C VAL A 129 -3.56 6.01 -22.91
N TYR A 130 -2.61 5.25 -22.44
CA TYR A 130 -2.86 3.97 -21.79
C TYR A 130 -2.37 3.98 -20.37
N ALA A 131 -3.16 3.36 -19.49
CA ALA A 131 -2.80 3.10 -18.10
C ALA A 131 -3.26 1.69 -17.73
N THR A 132 -2.75 1.16 -16.65
CA THR A 132 -3.08 -0.19 -16.19
C THR A 132 -3.52 -0.13 -14.73
N MET A 133 -4.61 -0.80 -14.40
CA MET A 133 -4.96 -1.18 -13.04
C MET A 133 -4.42 -2.59 -12.79
N GLU A 134 -3.75 -2.78 -11.68
CA GLU A 134 -3.26 -4.08 -11.23
C GLU A 134 -4.17 -4.63 -10.15
N LYS A 135 -4.38 -5.95 -10.14
CA LYS A 135 -5.17 -6.58 -9.09
C LYS A 135 -4.55 -6.36 -7.74
N TYR A 136 -5.32 -5.80 -6.82
CA TYR A 136 -4.85 -5.54 -5.46
C TYR A 136 -4.87 -6.84 -4.64
N ALA A 137 -3.73 -7.20 -4.10
CA ALA A 137 -3.63 -8.23 -3.09
C ALA A 137 -3.55 -7.59 -1.71
N GLU A 138 -4.42 -8.02 -0.80
CA GLU A 138 -4.33 -7.59 0.59
C GLU A 138 -2.93 -7.91 1.16
N PRO A 139 -2.31 -6.98 1.88
CA PRO A 139 -1.00 -7.23 2.48
C PRO A 139 -1.08 -8.39 3.49
N GLU A 140 -0.01 -9.16 3.55
CA GLU A 140 0.13 -10.19 4.56
C GLU A 140 0.20 -9.58 5.97
N ASN A 141 -0.29 -10.31 6.97
CA ASN A 141 -0.16 -9.92 8.38
C ASN A 141 1.30 -10.11 8.86
N ASN A 142 2.16 -9.15 8.55
CA ASN A 142 3.56 -9.09 8.94
C ASN A 142 4.02 -7.64 9.11
N ILE A 143 5.26 -7.43 9.58
CA ILE A 143 5.78 -6.07 9.78
C ILE A 143 6.33 -5.42 8.51
N TYR A 144 6.53 -6.19 7.43
CA TYR A 144 7.26 -5.70 6.26
C TYR A 144 6.46 -4.71 5.43
N GLY A 145 7.13 -3.68 4.93
CA GLY A 145 6.55 -2.61 4.14
C GLY A 145 6.58 -1.26 4.83
N TYR A 146 5.84 -0.31 4.28
CA TYR A 146 5.74 1.05 4.80
C TYR A 146 4.60 1.20 5.79
N TRP A 147 4.89 1.94 6.87
CA TRP A 147 3.96 2.25 7.95
C TRP A 147 3.96 3.73 8.22
N GLU A 148 2.79 4.34 8.22
CA GLU A 148 2.59 5.74 8.60
C GLU A 148 2.30 5.83 10.10
N LEU A 149 3.04 6.67 10.82
CA LEU A 149 2.73 7.00 12.20
C LEU A 149 1.54 7.95 12.25
N THR A 150 0.43 7.50 12.81
CA THR A 150 -0.81 8.28 12.90
C THR A 150 -1.02 8.90 14.27
N LYS A 151 -0.45 8.28 15.30
CA LYS A 151 -0.59 8.74 16.69
C LYS A 151 0.53 8.20 17.55
N CYS A 152 0.99 9.00 18.53
CA CYS A 152 1.82 8.58 19.65
C CYS A 152 1.16 8.92 20.97
N THR A 153 1.32 8.05 21.97
CA THR A 153 0.89 8.32 23.36
C THR A 153 1.89 7.74 24.33
N GLY A 154 2.13 8.41 25.43
CA GLY A 154 3.04 7.95 26.47
C GLY A 154 3.78 9.06 27.17
N THR A 155 5.00 8.81 27.62
CA THR A 155 5.78 9.76 28.43
C THR A 155 7.22 9.87 27.97
N LEU A 156 7.78 11.06 28.16
CA LEU A 156 9.21 11.34 28.13
C LEU A 156 9.64 11.77 29.53
N THR A 157 10.52 11.03 30.16
CA THR A 157 11.15 11.39 31.45
C THR A 157 12.51 11.99 31.17
N LYS A 158 12.67 13.26 31.51
CA LYS A 158 13.93 13.98 31.36
C LYS A 158 14.94 13.63 32.46
N ASP A 159 16.21 13.96 32.23
CA ASP A 159 17.34 13.76 33.17
C ASP A 159 17.11 14.36 34.55
N ASN A 160 16.33 15.43 34.67
CA ASN A 160 15.95 16.03 35.94
C ASN A 160 14.73 15.35 36.62
N GLY A 161 14.30 14.18 36.11
CA GLY A 161 13.13 13.43 36.61
C GLY A 161 11.79 14.01 36.22
N LYS A 162 11.74 15.10 35.43
CA LYS A 162 10.46 15.70 35.01
C LYS A 162 9.83 14.85 33.89
N VAL A 163 8.59 14.44 34.15
CA VAL A 163 7.79 13.65 33.21
C VAL A 163 6.95 14.56 32.33
N HIS A 164 7.02 14.36 31.03
CA HIS A 164 6.20 15.03 30.02
C HIS A 164 5.32 14.01 29.32
N ASN A 165 4.04 14.28 29.25
CA ASN A 165 3.14 13.49 28.42
C ASN A 165 3.42 13.76 26.94
N ILE A 166 3.63 12.68 26.18
CA ILE A 166 3.74 12.74 24.74
C ILE A 166 2.33 12.60 24.17
N THR A 167 1.90 13.61 23.46
CA THR A 167 0.65 13.64 22.71
C THR A 167 0.96 13.76 21.23
N GLU A 168 -0.06 13.66 20.40
CA GLU A 168 0.05 13.80 18.94
C GLU A 168 1.00 14.92 18.51
N GLY A 169 1.94 14.60 17.60
CA GLY A 169 2.88 15.57 17.02
C GLY A 169 4.21 15.76 17.76
N ALA A 170 4.44 15.08 18.88
CA ALA A 170 5.70 15.19 19.63
C ALA A 170 6.86 14.43 19.00
N PHE A 171 6.61 13.51 18.06
CA PHE A 171 7.63 12.77 17.33
C PHE A 171 7.87 13.35 15.95
N THR A 172 9.14 13.36 15.55
CA THR A 172 9.61 13.99 14.32
C THR A 172 9.56 13.08 13.10
N PHE A 173 9.35 11.76 13.28
CA PHE A 173 9.22 10.86 12.14
C PHE A 173 7.74 10.56 11.83
N ASN A 174 7.45 10.37 10.55
CA ASN A 174 6.10 10.05 10.09
C ASN A 174 5.97 8.66 9.50
N TYR A 175 7.09 8.04 9.09
CA TYR A 175 7.08 6.75 8.40
C TYR A 175 8.15 5.82 8.91
N MET A 176 7.81 4.53 8.98
CA MET A 176 8.76 3.43 9.18
C MET A 176 8.66 2.48 7.99
N TYR A 177 9.80 2.02 7.50
CA TYR A 177 9.87 0.99 6.47
C TYR A 177 10.68 -0.20 6.97
N PHE A 178 10.09 -1.38 6.94
CA PHE A 178 10.76 -2.63 7.28
C PHE A 178 10.89 -3.50 6.03
N SER A 179 12.11 -3.79 5.62
CA SER A 179 12.42 -4.65 4.47
C SER A 179 12.70 -6.08 4.93
N LYS A 180 12.31 -7.08 4.13
CA LYS A 180 12.72 -8.49 4.32
C LYS A 180 14.22 -8.71 4.03
N THR A 181 14.81 -7.81 3.24
CA THR A 181 16.20 -7.89 2.79
C THR A 181 16.94 -6.60 3.11
N GLU A 182 18.25 -6.63 3.07
CA GLU A 182 19.06 -5.43 3.23
C GLU A 182 18.69 -4.37 2.18
N LEU A 183 18.38 -3.15 2.64
CA LEU A 183 18.12 -2.00 1.76
C LEU A 183 19.38 -1.54 1.05
N GLN A 184 20.53 -1.67 1.71
CA GLN A 184 21.84 -1.34 1.18
C GLN A 184 22.81 -2.50 1.46
N LYS A 185 23.01 -3.36 0.46
CA LYS A 185 23.87 -4.56 0.57
C LYS A 185 25.26 -4.31 1.16
N HIS A 186 25.85 -3.14 0.89
CA HIS A 186 27.19 -2.79 1.39
C HIS A 186 27.21 -2.29 2.85
N LYS A 187 26.06 -1.99 3.43
CA LYS A 187 25.94 -1.45 4.79
C LYS A 187 25.17 -2.34 5.75
N GLY A 188 24.47 -3.34 5.26
CA GLY A 188 23.69 -4.27 6.09
C GLY A 188 22.46 -3.66 6.74
N TYR A 189 21.87 -2.60 6.18
CA TYR A 189 20.65 -1.99 6.72
C TYR A 189 19.40 -2.59 6.09
N ASN A 190 18.40 -2.89 6.90
CA ASN A 190 17.14 -3.48 6.48
C ASN A 190 15.89 -2.76 7.01
N GLY A 191 16.07 -1.57 7.55
CA GLY A 191 14.98 -0.69 7.95
C GLY A 191 15.33 0.78 7.79
N VAL A 192 14.32 1.62 7.73
CA VAL A 192 14.45 3.07 7.65
C VAL A 192 13.34 3.76 8.41
N ILE A 193 13.67 4.86 9.07
CA ILE A 193 12.72 5.80 9.66
C ILE A 193 12.81 7.09 8.87
N LEU A 194 11.68 7.58 8.39
CA LEU A 194 11.57 8.81 7.60
C LEU A 194 10.89 9.89 8.43
N ASP A 195 11.51 11.08 8.51
CA ASP A 195 10.83 12.24 9.07
C ASP A 195 9.86 12.86 8.06
N GLY A 196 8.89 13.61 8.56
CA GLY A 196 7.84 14.22 7.74
C GLY A 196 8.27 15.45 6.96
N ASN A 197 9.50 15.91 7.17
CA ASN A 197 10.03 17.11 6.55
C ASN A 197 11.02 16.81 5.42
N GLU A 198 11.07 15.57 4.95
CA GLU A 198 11.89 15.11 3.81
C GLU A 198 13.41 15.24 4.03
N ARG A 199 13.87 15.65 5.23
CA ARG A 199 15.26 15.98 5.50
C ARG A 199 16.05 14.89 6.21
N GLY A 200 15.39 13.81 6.61
CA GLY A 200 16.05 12.77 7.38
C GLY A 200 15.48 11.39 7.15
N ALA A 201 16.21 10.55 6.43
CA ALA A 201 16.04 9.11 6.53
C ALA A 201 17.11 8.59 7.49
N GLN A 202 16.69 7.88 8.53
CA GLN A 202 17.62 7.16 9.40
C GLN A 202 17.60 5.69 9.03
N LEU A 203 18.73 5.19 8.58
CA LEU A 203 18.92 3.76 8.28
C LEU A 203 19.19 3.02 9.58
N MET A 204 18.54 1.86 9.73
CA MET A 204 18.69 1.01 10.90
C MET A 204 18.83 -0.45 10.51
N ASN A 205 19.54 -1.21 11.34
CA ASN A 205 19.48 -2.65 11.34
C ASN A 205 18.48 -3.11 12.38
N TYR A 206 17.66 -4.07 12.04
CA TYR A 206 16.73 -4.66 12.97
C TYR A 206 16.68 -6.18 12.85
N TYR A 207 16.28 -6.79 13.93
CA TYR A 207 15.88 -8.19 14.01
C TYR A 207 14.44 -8.26 14.49
N PHE A 208 13.67 -9.16 13.90
CA PHE A 208 12.28 -9.40 14.28
C PHE A 208 12.08 -10.86 14.64
N ASP A 209 11.59 -11.15 15.85
CA ASP A 209 11.35 -12.49 16.39
C ASP A 209 9.88 -12.93 16.34
N GLY A 210 9.01 -12.12 15.74
CA GLY A 210 7.55 -12.34 15.69
C GLY A 210 6.77 -11.50 16.70
N SER A 211 7.42 -10.96 17.73
CA SER A 211 6.79 -10.14 18.78
C SER A 211 7.55 -8.85 19.08
N LYS A 212 8.85 -8.88 18.89
CA LYS A 212 9.77 -7.80 19.23
C LYS A 212 10.63 -7.40 18.04
N ILE A 213 10.81 -6.11 17.86
CA ILE A 213 11.72 -5.53 16.88
C ILE A 213 12.91 -4.96 17.67
N VAL A 214 14.07 -5.58 17.53
CA VAL A 214 15.32 -5.15 18.18
C VAL A 214 16.13 -4.35 17.17
N ILE A 215 16.47 -3.12 17.50
CA ILE A 215 17.31 -2.26 16.69
C ILE A 215 18.76 -2.42 17.11
N TYR A 216 19.63 -2.86 16.18
CA TYR A 216 21.04 -3.06 16.46
C TYR A 216 21.93 -1.85 16.20
N LYS A 217 21.58 -1.05 15.19
CA LYS A 217 22.38 0.07 14.77
C LYS A 217 21.53 1.11 14.08
N VAL A 218 21.74 2.35 14.48
CA VAL A 218 21.15 3.53 13.84
C VAL A 218 22.28 4.34 13.22
N ASP A 219 22.15 4.68 11.95
CA ASP A 219 23.11 5.53 11.25
C ASP A 219 22.93 6.96 11.78
N ASN A 220 24.04 7.61 12.19
CA ASN A 220 24.10 8.97 12.75
C ASN A 220 23.62 9.24 14.17
N GLY A 221 23.49 8.26 15.02
CA GLY A 221 23.70 8.39 16.46
C GLY A 221 22.71 9.19 17.28
N ARG A 222 21.47 9.41 16.86
CA ARG A 222 20.52 10.23 17.62
C ARG A 222 19.08 9.71 17.62
N PHE A 223 18.83 8.45 17.43
CA PHE A 223 17.45 8.01 17.44
C PHE A 223 17.24 6.83 18.37
N LEU A 224 16.16 6.91 19.15
CA LEU A 224 15.55 5.89 19.98
C LEU A 224 16.41 4.63 20.22
N ASP A 225 17.29 4.68 21.22
CA ASP A 225 18.06 3.51 21.68
C ASP A 225 17.14 2.64 22.53
N GLY A 226 16.60 1.61 21.95
CA GLY A 226 15.69 0.70 22.64
C GLY A 226 14.99 -0.27 21.69
N ASP A 227 14.06 -1.00 22.25
CA ASP A 227 13.33 -2.06 21.54
C ASP A 227 11.86 -1.70 21.34
N PHE A 228 11.32 -2.14 20.21
CA PHE A 228 9.89 -2.08 19.96
C PHE A 228 9.24 -3.42 20.24
N THR A 229 8.20 -3.42 21.06
CA THR A 229 7.35 -4.59 21.29
C THR A 229 6.04 -4.43 20.53
N ILE A 230 5.60 -5.45 19.81
CA ILE A 230 4.32 -5.43 19.13
C ILE A 230 3.22 -5.71 20.14
N LYS A 231 2.37 -4.72 20.42
CA LYS A 231 1.18 -4.87 21.26
C LYS A 231 0.01 -5.49 20.51
N SER A 232 -0.16 -5.09 19.26
CA SER A 232 -1.15 -5.66 18.36
C SER A 232 -0.73 -5.46 16.91
N MET A 233 -1.15 -6.36 16.03
CA MET A 233 -0.89 -6.28 14.59
C MET A 233 -2.04 -6.89 13.81
N SER A 234 -2.42 -6.22 12.74
CA SER A 234 -3.30 -6.69 11.69
C SER A 234 -2.66 -6.41 10.32
N ASN A 235 -3.38 -6.71 9.24
CA ASN A 235 -2.89 -6.40 7.90
C ASN A 235 -2.65 -4.89 7.68
N ASP A 236 -3.48 -4.05 8.33
CA ASP A 236 -3.53 -2.60 8.08
C ASP A 236 -2.97 -1.76 9.21
N HIS A 237 -2.90 -2.31 10.42
CA HIS A 237 -2.57 -1.56 11.62
C HIS A 237 -1.58 -2.31 12.49
N ILE A 238 -0.64 -1.57 13.08
CA ILE A 238 0.25 -2.08 14.10
C ILE A 238 0.34 -1.09 15.26
N ILE A 239 0.35 -1.59 16.48
CA ILE A 239 0.67 -0.81 17.69
C ILE A 239 2.01 -1.30 18.19
N LEU A 240 3.01 -0.43 18.12
CA LEU A 240 4.35 -0.67 18.66
C LEU A 240 4.49 0.06 19.99
N HIS A 241 4.92 -0.64 21.00
CA HIS A 241 5.36 -0.04 22.26
C HIS A 241 6.87 0.11 22.22
N PHE A 242 7.35 1.32 22.41
CA PHE A 242 8.76 1.63 22.54
C PHE A 242 9.11 2.00 23.97
N TYR A 243 10.12 1.35 24.50
CA TYR A 243 10.76 1.73 25.77
C TYR A 243 12.26 1.84 25.54
N GLY A 244 12.82 3.02 25.80
CA GLY A 244 14.23 3.27 25.54
C GLY A 244 14.63 4.70 25.83
N HIS A 245 15.68 5.17 25.15
CA HIS A 245 16.26 6.49 25.35
C HIS A 245 16.19 7.33 24.08
N ASP A 246 15.80 8.61 24.21
CA ASP A 246 15.94 9.62 23.15
C ASP A 246 17.32 10.31 23.25
N ALA A 247 17.83 10.44 24.46
CA ALA A 247 19.17 10.89 24.79
C ALA A 247 19.70 10.02 25.96
N PRO A 248 20.99 10.02 26.26
CA PRO A 248 21.55 9.12 27.27
C PRO A 248 20.87 9.13 28.63
N THR A 249 20.18 10.21 28.96
CA THR A 249 19.52 10.42 30.25
C THR A 249 18.00 10.58 30.16
N GLU A 250 17.43 10.60 28.96
CA GLU A 250 15.99 10.77 28.75
C GLU A 250 15.33 9.43 28.42
N ILE A 251 14.35 9.02 29.24
CA ILE A 251 13.60 7.77 29.05
C ILE A 251 12.32 8.07 28.27
N VAL A 252 12.12 7.33 27.21
CA VAL A 252 10.92 7.35 26.38
C VAL A 252 10.12 6.07 26.58
N ASP A 253 8.86 6.20 26.95
CA ASP A 253 7.91 5.11 27.15
C ASP A 253 6.63 5.45 26.39
N ILE A 254 6.45 4.90 25.18
CA ILE A 254 5.40 5.30 24.26
C ILE A 254 4.76 4.15 23.51
N ASP A 255 3.49 4.33 23.19
CA ASP A 255 2.78 3.55 22.20
C ASP A 255 2.67 4.35 20.89
N MET A 256 3.06 3.72 19.79
CA MET A 256 2.97 4.25 18.44
C MET A 256 1.92 3.48 17.65
N TYR A 257 0.99 4.20 17.09
CA TYR A 257 -0.09 3.68 16.26
C TYR A 257 0.25 3.94 14.80
N LEU A 258 0.42 2.87 14.04
CA LEU A 258 0.84 2.96 12.66
C LEU A 258 -0.17 2.28 11.74
N ASN A 259 -0.43 2.95 10.61
CA ASN A 259 -1.23 2.41 9.53
C ASN A 259 -0.32 1.93 8.41
N ARG A 260 -0.66 0.79 7.81
CA ARG A 260 0.07 0.28 6.66
C ARG A 260 -0.20 1.13 5.42
N ILE A 261 0.86 1.47 4.72
CA ILE A 261 0.77 2.00 3.37
C ILE A 261 0.85 0.83 2.39
N PRO A 262 -0.08 0.70 1.45
CA PRO A 262 -0.08 -0.40 0.49
C PRO A 262 1.25 -0.51 -0.27
N THR A 263 1.92 -1.66 -0.15
CA THR A 263 3.31 -1.83 -0.63
C THR A 263 3.44 -1.75 -2.15
N PHE A 264 2.42 -2.19 -2.90
CA PHE A 264 2.46 -2.13 -4.37
C PHE A 264 2.39 -0.70 -4.91
N LEU A 265 1.91 0.27 -4.12
CA LEU A 265 1.92 1.69 -4.50
C LEU A 265 3.33 2.29 -4.41
N ASN A 266 4.25 1.64 -3.71
CA ASN A 266 5.60 2.11 -3.43
C ASN A 266 6.69 1.40 -4.26
N GLN A 267 6.29 0.64 -5.28
CA GLN A 267 7.20 -0.04 -6.21
C GLN A 267 7.62 0.87 -7.37
#